data_066690e5c88a9e02782a7694c7e38a7c
#
_entry.id   066690e5c88a9e02782a7694c7e38a7c
#
_cell.length_a   1.000
_cell.length_b   1.000
_cell.length_c   1.000
_cell.angle_alpha   90.00
_cell.angle_beta   90.00
_cell.angle_gamma   90.00
#
_symmetry.space_group_name_H-M   'P 1'
#
loop_
_entity.id
_entity.type
_entity.pdbx_description
1 polymer ?
#
loop_
_entity_poly.entity_id
_entity_poly.type
_entity_poly.pdbx_seq_one_letter_code
_entity_poly.pdbx_strand_id
1 'polypeptide(L)'
;LVNWGDMTSDSTDTLTFRVESSTAAGSTTSAIAQTFTYRLAAAITGDNWGDATSASSVAVTAAANDSMALVIDVDPAAVTAADTDAKYLNLAIDSVIEAGYVSAWALIEDRYPQSEHLTST
;
A
#
# COMPACT_ATOMS: atom_id res chain seq x y z
N LEU A 1 -4.28 1.11 -4.61
CA LEU A 1 -3.44 0.96 -5.80
C LEU A 1 -2.21 1.85 -5.68
N VAL A 2 -1.07 1.27 -5.82
CA VAL A 2 0.21 1.98 -5.85
C VAL A 2 0.87 1.70 -7.19
N ASN A 3 1.42 2.72 -7.82
CA ASN A 3 2.24 2.56 -9.02
C ASN A 3 3.50 3.41 -8.92
N TRP A 4 4.54 2.97 -9.56
CA TRP A 4 5.83 3.67 -9.63
C TRP A 4 6.36 3.65 -11.05
N GLY A 5 7.14 4.67 -11.36
CA GLY A 5 7.83 4.77 -12.64
C GLY A 5 9.18 4.06 -12.64
N ASP A 6 10.00 4.44 -13.59
CA ASP A 6 11.36 3.97 -13.72
C ASP A 6 12.16 4.24 -12.42
N MET A 7 12.65 3.18 -11.81
CA MET A 7 13.59 3.23 -10.69
C MET A 7 14.98 3.19 -11.28
N THR A 8 15.52 4.35 -11.61
CA THR A 8 16.72 4.48 -12.41
C THR A 8 17.94 3.72 -11.90
N SER A 9 18.46 2.91 -12.76
CA SER A 9 19.86 2.56 -13.02
C SER A 9 20.63 1.65 -12.07
N ASP A 10 20.33 1.51 -10.80
CA ASP A 10 21.05 0.55 -9.97
C ASP A 10 20.14 -0.66 -9.66
N SER A 11 20.62 -1.84 -10.01
CA SER A 11 19.91 -3.10 -9.74
C SER A 11 19.63 -3.36 -8.25
N THR A 12 20.25 -2.58 -7.39
CA THR A 12 20.09 -2.64 -5.92
C THR A 12 19.02 -1.69 -5.39
N ASP A 13 18.51 -0.79 -6.21
CA ASP A 13 17.44 0.14 -5.81
C ASP A 13 16.18 -0.61 -5.41
N THR A 14 15.62 -0.24 -4.27
CA THR A 14 14.45 -0.90 -3.70
C THR A 14 13.41 0.10 -3.22
N LEU A 15 12.13 -0.26 -3.38
CA LEU A 15 11.00 0.35 -2.71
C LEU A 15 10.37 -0.69 -1.79
N THR A 16 10.16 -0.33 -0.54
CA THR A 16 9.48 -1.19 0.43
C THR A 16 8.19 -0.53 0.87
N PHE A 17 7.08 -1.23 0.67
CA PHE A 17 5.74 -0.79 1.03
C PHE A 17 5.29 -1.51 2.29
N ARG A 18 4.74 -0.76 3.25
CA ARG A 18 4.10 -1.27 4.46
C ARG A 18 2.79 -0.54 4.69
N VAL A 19 1.84 -1.24 5.29
CA VAL A 19 0.66 -0.62 5.87
C VAL A 19 0.85 -0.58 7.37
N GLU A 20 0.64 0.58 7.96
CA GLU A 20 0.85 0.82 9.38
C GLU A 20 -0.40 1.46 9.99
N SER A 21 -0.82 0.98 11.15
CA SER A 21 -1.86 1.63 11.95
C SER A 21 -1.26 2.61 12.95
N SER A 22 -2.02 3.63 13.29
CA SER A 22 -1.62 4.61 14.29
C SER A 22 -2.81 5.24 15.00
N THR A 23 -2.57 5.86 16.14
CA THR A 23 -3.58 6.61 16.91
C THR A 23 -3.76 8.05 16.46
N ALA A 24 -2.82 8.59 15.66
CA ALA A 24 -2.81 9.95 15.14
C ALA A 24 -2.50 9.96 13.64
N ALA A 25 -3.17 10.84 12.91
CA ALA A 25 -2.98 10.98 11.47
C ALA A 25 -1.52 11.36 11.12
N GLY A 26 -0.95 10.68 10.14
CA GLY A 26 0.42 10.93 9.68
C GLY A 26 1.52 10.63 10.70
N SER A 27 1.19 10.00 11.82
CA SER A 27 2.18 9.64 12.83
C SER A 27 2.88 8.35 12.48
N THR A 28 4.20 8.37 12.50
CA THR A 28 5.05 7.18 12.46
C THR A 28 5.49 6.75 13.86
N THR A 29 5.19 7.55 14.89
CA THR A 29 5.52 7.25 16.28
C THR A 29 4.55 6.21 16.81
N SER A 30 5.05 5.08 17.24
CA SER A 30 4.25 3.93 17.70
C SER A 30 3.34 3.33 16.60
N ALA A 31 3.71 3.49 15.35
CA ALA A 31 3.01 2.83 14.25
C ALA A 31 3.19 1.31 14.34
N ILE A 32 2.12 0.57 14.11
CA ILE A 32 2.10 -0.89 14.13
C ILE A 32 1.95 -1.38 12.71
N ALA A 33 2.92 -2.19 12.26
CA ALA A 33 2.85 -2.81 10.95
C ALA A 33 1.68 -3.80 10.88
N GLN A 34 0.86 -3.68 9.84
CA GLN A 34 -0.31 -4.51 9.61
C GLN A 34 -0.05 -5.56 8.54
N THR A 35 -0.68 -6.71 8.69
CA THR A 35 -0.73 -7.70 7.62
C THR A 35 -1.79 -7.31 6.60
N PHE A 36 -1.44 -7.40 5.33
CA PHE A 36 -2.31 -7.09 4.21
C PHE A 36 -2.16 -8.14 3.10
N THR A 37 -3.12 -8.21 2.22
CA THR A 37 -3.03 -9.01 0.99
C THR A 37 -2.60 -8.09 -0.16
N TYR A 38 -1.69 -8.55 -1.00
CA TYR A 38 -1.27 -7.79 -2.17
C TYR A 38 -1.24 -8.62 -3.45
N ARG A 39 -1.30 -7.92 -4.57
CA ARG A 39 -1.03 -8.45 -5.90
C ARG A 39 -0.08 -7.50 -6.62
N LEU A 40 0.98 -8.04 -7.17
CA LEU A 40 1.94 -7.30 -7.97
C LEU A 40 1.59 -7.49 -9.45
N ALA A 41 1.66 -6.44 -10.25
CA ALA A 41 1.53 -6.57 -11.68
C ALA A 41 2.66 -7.43 -12.25
N ALA A 42 2.33 -8.35 -13.14
CA ALA A 42 3.33 -9.25 -13.72
C ALA A 42 4.19 -8.55 -14.77
N ALA A 43 3.67 -7.51 -15.40
CA ALA A 43 4.39 -6.62 -16.34
C ALA A 43 3.56 -5.35 -16.58
N ILE A 44 4.24 -4.28 -16.93
CA ILE A 44 3.59 -2.99 -17.23
C ILE A 44 2.67 -3.03 -18.45
N THR A 45 2.91 -3.94 -19.36
CA THR A 45 2.20 -4.08 -20.65
C THR A 45 1.09 -5.11 -20.64
N GLY A 46 0.83 -5.75 -19.50
CA GLY A 46 -0.15 -6.82 -19.39
C GLY A 46 -1.22 -6.54 -18.35
N ASP A 47 -2.43 -7.02 -18.59
CA ASP A 47 -3.54 -6.97 -17.63
C ASP A 47 -3.42 -8.07 -16.54
N ASN A 48 -2.26 -8.71 -16.46
CA ASN A 48 -2.06 -9.84 -15.57
C ASN A 48 -1.53 -9.38 -14.21
N TRP A 49 -2.30 -9.65 -13.21
CA TRP A 49 -1.90 -9.53 -11.81
C TRP A 49 -1.40 -10.87 -11.30
N GLY A 50 -0.34 -10.83 -10.52
CA GLY A 50 0.15 -12.00 -9.79
C GLY A 50 -0.86 -12.53 -8.78
N ASP A 51 -0.55 -13.67 -8.20
CA ASP A 51 -1.37 -14.29 -7.16
C ASP A 51 -1.45 -13.40 -5.91
N ALA A 52 -2.59 -13.48 -5.23
CA ALA A 52 -2.78 -12.81 -3.96
C ALA A 52 -1.83 -13.39 -2.90
N THR A 53 -1.04 -12.55 -2.29
CA THR A 53 -0.06 -12.93 -1.27
C THR A 53 -0.27 -12.10 -0.01
N SER A 54 -0.19 -12.73 1.16
CA SER A 54 -0.28 -12.05 2.45
C SER A 54 1.11 -11.71 2.97
N ALA A 55 1.30 -10.47 3.41
CA ALA A 55 2.58 -9.99 3.97
C ALA A 55 2.37 -8.79 4.89
N SER A 56 3.37 -8.47 5.69
CA SER A 56 3.45 -7.20 6.45
C SER A 56 4.31 -6.14 5.76
N SER A 57 5.05 -6.55 4.72
CA SER A 57 5.82 -5.64 3.86
C SER A 57 6.02 -6.25 2.49
N VAL A 58 6.14 -5.44 1.47
CA VAL A 58 6.48 -5.83 0.10
C VAL A 58 7.65 -5.00 -0.37
N ALA A 59 8.73 -5.66 -0.74
CA ALA A 59 9.89 -5.02 -1.35
C ALA A 59 9.91 -5.30 -2.85
N VAL A 60 10.11 -4.27 -3.64
CA VAL A 60 10.30 -4.34 -5.09
C VAL A 60 11.67 -3.76 -5.45
N THR A 61 12.31 -4.33 -6.45
CA THR A 61 13.65 -3.92 -6.89
C THR A 61 13.62 -3.41 -8.32
N ALA A 62 14.49 -2.47 -8.65
CA ALA A 62 14.62 -1.93 -10.00
C ALA A 62 14.90 -3.04 -11.04
N ALA A 63 15.74 -4.00 -10.68
CA ALA A 63 16.09 -5.09 -11.59
C ALA A 63 14.92 -5.99 -12.03
N ALA A 64 13.91 -6.15 -11.14
CA ALA A 64 12.82 -7.11 -11.37
C ALA A 64 11.46 -6.47 -11.56
N ASN A 65 11.25 -5.27 -11.01
CA ASN A 65 9.92 -4.67 -10.85
C ASN A 65 9.88 -3.21 -11.30
N ASP A 66 10.70 -2.86 -12.28
CA ASP A 66 10.71 -1.50 -12.78
C ASP A 66 9.37 -1.10 -13.43
N SER A 67 8.93 0.12 -13.15
CA SER A 67 7.71 0.70 -13.74
C SER A 67 6.47 -0.20 -13.62
N MET A 68 6.15 -0.68 -12.44
CA MET A 68 5.03 -1.59 -12.18
C MET A 68 3.97 -0.99 -11.27
N ALA A 69 2.98 -1.79 -10.94
CA ALA A 69 1.90 -1.46 -10.03
C ALA A 69 1.66 -2.57 -8.99
N LEU A 70 1.15 -2.15 -7.85
CA LEU A 70 0.82 -2.98 -6.70
C LEU A 70 -0.61 -2.66 -6.23
N VAL A 71 -1.43 -3.67 -6.07
CA VAL A 71 -2.71 -3.56 -5.35
C VAL A 71 -2.49 -4.08 -3.94
N ILE A 72 -2.87 -3.28 -2.96
CA ILE A 72 -2.87 -3.66 -1.54
C ILE A 72 -4.33 -3.67 -1.10
N ASP A 73 -4.73 -4.77 -0.48
CA ASP A 73 -6.03 -4.96 0.13
C ASP A 73 -5.87 -5.14 1.64
N VAL A 74 -6.54 -4.29 2.40
CA VAL A 74 -6.45 -4.24 3.86
C VAL A 74 -7.81 -4.54 4.44
N ASP A 75 -7.90 -5.60 5.25
CA ASP A 75 -9.11 -5.92 6.00
C ASP A 75 -9.15 -5.09 7.31
N PRO A 76 -10.11 -4.16 7.45
CA PRO A 76 -10.22 -3.34 8.66
C PRO A 76 -10.48 -4.16 9.92
N ALA A 77 -11.13 -5.32 9.79
CA ALA A 77 -11.40 -6.19 10.93
C ALA A 77 -10.10 -6.83 11.44
N ALA A 78 -9.21 -7.24 10.53
CA ALA A 78 -7.89 -7.74 10.88
C ALA A 78 -7.02 -6.66 11.54
N VAL A 79 -7.06 -5.43 11.02
CA VAL A 79 -6.37 -4.28 11.63
C VAL A 79 -6.85 -4.04 13.05
N THR A 80 -8.17 -3.96 13.27
CA THR A 80 -8.74 -3.72 14.60
C THR A 80 -8.42 -4.86 15.58
N ALA A 81 -8.30 -6.08 15.10
CA ALA A 81 -7.90 -7.23 15.91
C ALA A 81 -6.42 -7.19 16.31
N ALA A 82 -5.56 -6.67 15.44
CA ALA A 82 -4.13 -6.54 15.70
C ALA A 82 -3.77 -5.28 16.51
N ASP A 83 -4.53 -4.21 16.32
CA ASP A 83 -4.34 -2.92 16.99
C ASP A 83 -5.71 -2.33 17.35
N THR A 84 -6.14 -2.54 18.61
CA THR A 84 -7.45 -2.10 19.10
C THR A 84 -7.59 -0.58 19.19
N ASP A 85 -6.48 0.13 19.23
CA ASP A 85 -6.42 1.59 19.31
C ASP A 85 -6.22 2.27 17.94
N ALA A 86 -6.17 1.48 16.87
CA ALA A 86 -5.99 1.99 15.52
C ALA A 86 -7.12 2.94 15.12
N LYS A 87 -6.76 4.15 14.74
CA LYS A 87 -7.69 5.17 14.21
C LYS A 87 -7.37 5.53 12.76
N TYR A 88 -6.14 5.33 12.36
CA TYR A 88 -5.63 5.70 11.04
C TYR A 88 -4.81 4.58 10.45
N LEU A 89 -4.86 4.45 9.15
CA LEU A 89 -3.96 3.63 8.35
C LEU A 89 -3.08 4.53 7.50
N ASN A 90 -1.81 4.22 7.46
CA ASN A 90 -0.82 4.91 6.66
C ASN A 90 -0.16 3.91 5.71
N LEU A 91 0.05 4.32 4.47
CA LEU A 91 0.96 3.63 3.57
C LEU A 91 2.36 4.20 3.80
N ALA A 92 3.24 3.41 4.39
CA ALA A 92 4.64 3.75 4.56
C ALA A 92 5.43 3.24 3.35
N ILE A 93 6.25 4.10 2.78
CA ILE A 93 7.09 3.80 1.63
C ILE A 93 8.53 4.14 2.02
N ASP A 94 9.36 3.12 2.17
CA ASP A 94 10.80 3.29 2.33
C ASP A 94 11.46 3.14 0.97
N SER A 95 12.26 4.09 0.60
CA SER A 95 12.98 4.08 -0.66
C SER A 95 14.48 4.10 -0.46
N VAL A 96 15.15 3.21 -1.17
CA VAL A 96 16.59 3.25 -1.42
C VAL A 96 16.73 3.38 -2.93
N ILE A 97 16.38 4.54 -3.46
CA ILE A 97 16.46 4.87 -4.89
C ILE A 97 17.03 6.26 -5.05
N GLU A 98 17.83 6.48 -6.09
CA GLU A 98 18.40 7.80 -6.41
C GLU A 98 17.37 8.73 -7.03
N ALA A 99 16.46 8.20 -7.86
CA ALA A 99 15.38 8.94 -8.47
C ALA A 99 14.21 8.02 -8.82
N GLY A 100 12.98 8.52 -8.70
CA GLY A 100 11.79 7.79 -9.07
C GLY A 100 10.51 8.52 -8.65
N TYR A 101 9.39 8.03 -9.14
CA TYR A 101 8.06 8.55 -8.81
C TYR A 101 7.21 7.43 -8.27
N VAL A 102 6.53 7.68 -7.15
CA VAL A 102 5.52 6.79 -6.60
C VAL A 102 4.21 7.54 -6.51
N SER A 103 3.14 6.92 -6.96
CA SER A 103 1.78 7.43 -6.84
C SER A 103 0.91 6.38 -6.16
N ALA A 104 0.10 6.80 -5.21
CA ALA A 104 -0.79 5.93 -4.46
C ALA A 104 -2.22 6.46 -4.46
N TRP A 105 -3.18 5.55 -4.65
CA TRP A 105 -4.61 5.83 -4.65
C TRP A 105 -5.29 4.90 -3.65
N ALA A 106 -6.09 5.46 -2.75
CA ALA A 106 -6.90 4.68 -1.83
C ALA A 106 -8.35 4.66 -2.32
N LEU A 107 -8.92 3.45 -2.46
CA LEU A 107 -10.34 3.23 -2.55
C LEU A 107 -10.83 2.78 -1.18
N ILE A 108 -11.74 3.53 -0.59
CA ILE A 108 -12.28 3.26 0.73
C ILE A 108 -13.74 2.86 0.55
N GLU A 109 -14.08 1.66 1.01
CA GLU A 109 -15.46 1.20 1.11
C GLU A 109 -16.00 1.47 2.51
N ASP A 110 -17.18 2.06 2.57
CA ASP A 110 -17.85 2.28 3.85
C ASP A 110 -18.25 0.94 4.47
N ARG A 111 -17.94 0.75 5.75
CA ARG A 111 -18.31 -0.44 6.52
C ARG A 111 -19.82 -0.67 6.57
N TYR A 112 -20.56 0.42 6.48
CA TYR A 112 -22.02 0.43 6.39
C TYR A 112 -22.40 1.26 5.17
N PRO A 113 -22.83 0.64 4.06
CA PRO A 113 -23.34 1.39 2.93
C PRO A 113 -24.51 2.24 3.39
N GLN A 114 -24.32 3.53 3.40
CA GLN A 114 -25.38 4.47 3.73
C GLN A 114 -26.33 4.53 2.54
N SER A 115 -27.57 4.20 2.76
CA SER A 115 -28.61 4.26 1.73
C SER A 115 -28.98 5.70 1.35
N GLU A 116 -28.46 6.67 2.06
CA GLU A 116 -28.67 8.09 1.81
C GLU A 116 -27.32 8.80 1.72
N HIS A 117 -27.06 9.40 0.58
CA HIS A 117 -26.02 10.42 0.48
C HIS A 117 -26.37 11.52 1.46
N LEU A 118 -25.46 11.80 2.39
CA LEU A 118 -25.51 13.04 3.15
C LEU A 118 -25.34 14.18 2.15
N THR A 119 -26.45 14.71 1.66
CA THR A 119 -26.45 15.99 0.99
C THR A 119 -26.07 17.02 2.04
N SER A 120 -24.83 17.51 1.98
CA SER A 120 -24.47 18.69 2.74
C SER A 120 -25.32 19.86 2.23
N THR A 121 -26.25 20.24 3.00
CA THR A 121 -26.92 21.52 2.83
C THR A 121 -26.04 22.63 3.36
#